data_feaf80e59be6e2815905091667429e6a
#
_entry.id   feaf80e59be6e2815905091667429e6a
#
_cell.length_a   1.000
_cell.length_b   1.000
_cell.length_c   1.000
_cell.angle_alpha   90.00
_cell.angle_beta   90.00
_cell.angle_gamma   90.00
#
_symmetry.space_group_name_H-M   'P 1'
#
loop_
_entity.id
_entity.type
_entity.pdbx_description
1 polymer ?
#
loop_
_entity_poly.entity_id
_entity_poly.type
_entity_poly.pdbx_seq_one_letter_code
_entity_poly.pdbx_strand_id
1 'polypeptide(L)'
;ANDYNNDGGGYIAVGVEEKNGVAVRPVKGIPEYMLDEIQKEMLSYNNMIAPPYFPKAIPLEVDGKWILVIVARTGQQRPYKSPEHVTSKKDKKYNYYIRYLTSSVKANSEQERELINMADQTPYDCRANHKAVFDDISPVLLEDHLRKTGSKLAKQVKERGVEEIL
;
A
#
# COMPACT_ATOMS: atom_id res chain seq x y z
N ALA A 1 3.93 1.50 4.93
CA ALA A 1 2.49 1.77 4.96
C ALA A 1 2.16 3.03 5.77
N ASN A 2 2.54 3.10 7.05
CA ASN A 2 2.22 4.27 7.88
C ASN A 2 2.98 5.53 7.46
N ASP A 3 4.24 5.39 7.03
CA ASP A 3 5.05 6.51 6.50
C ASP A 3 4.95 7.77 7.37
N TYR A 4 5.35 7.62 8.62
CA TYR A 4 5.23 8.65 9.65
C TYR A 4 5.95 9.96 9.28
N ASN A 5 7.08 9.87 8.57
CA ASN A 5 7.85 11.03 8.14
C ASN A 5 7.41 11.60 6.78
N ASN A 6 6.41 11.00 6.08
CA ASN A 6 6.02 11.35 4.72
C ASN A 6 7.16 11.24 3.68
N ASP A 7 7.98 10.21 3.79
CA ASP A 7 9.11 9.94 2.86
C ASP A 7 8.66 9.25 1.55
N GLY A 8 7.35 9.02 1.36
CA GLY A 8 6.78 8.32 0.20
C GLY A 8 6.77 6.80 0.33
N GLY A 9 7.13 6.28 1.51
CA GLY A 9 7.20 4.86 1.80
C GLY A 9 8.62 4.33 1.95
N GLY A 10 8.83 3.05 1.58
CA GLY A 10 10.14 2.43 1.73
C GLY A 10 10.29 1.17 0.90
N TYR A 11 11.49 0.63 0.91
CA TYR A 11 11.86 -0.58 0.17
C TYR A 11 12.47 -1.61 1.12
N ILE A 12 12.22 -2.89 0.84
CA ILE A 12 12.88 -4.01 1.49
C ILE A 12 13.51 -4.85 0.38
N ALA A 13 14.82 -5.03 0.41
CA ALA A 13 15.54 -5.87 -0.54
C ALA A 13 15.82 -7.23 0.10
N VAL A 14 15.28 -8.30 -0.45
CA VAL A 14 15.50 -9.69 -0.02
C VAL A 14 16.52 -10.33 -0.96
N GLY A 15 17.52 -11.00 -0.39
CA GLY A 15 18.64 -11.58 -1.15
C GLY A 15 19.87 -10.67 -1.27
N VAL A 16 19.86 -9.52 -0.60
CA VAL A 16 20.99 -8.58 -0.54
C VAL A 16 21.57 -8.61 0.88
N GLU A 17 22.84 -8.90 0.99
CA GLU A 17 23.57 -8.82 2.25
C GLU A 17 24.05 -7.39 2.49
N GLU A 18 23.99 -6.92 3.72
CA GLU A 18 24.44 -5.60 4.12
C GLU A 18 25.64 -5.72 5.07
N LYS A 19 26.63 -4.84 4.87
CA LYS A 19 27.74 -4.67 5.78
C LYS A 19 27.97 -3.18 6.03
N ASN A 20 27.85 -2.74 7.26
CA ASN A 20 28.02 -1.34 7.68
C ASN A 20 27.13 -0.34 6.88
N GLY A 21 25.87 -0.68 6.62
CA GLY A 21 24.92 0.17 5.88
C GLY A 21 25.10 0.13 4.36
N VAL A 22 26.02 -0.70 3.83
CA VAL A 22 26.29 -0.81 2.39
C VAL A 22 25.98 -2.21 1.90
N ALA A 23 25.28 -2.29 0.77
CA ALA A 23 24.99 -3.56 0.11
C ALA A 23 26.28 -4.25 -0.36
N VAL A 24 26.45 -5.52 0.01
CA VAL A 24 27.62 -6.34 -0.41
C VAL A 24 27.37 -6.83 -1.83
N ARG A 25 28.39 -6.70 -2.69
CA ARG A 25 28.38 -7.22 -4.06
C ARG A 25 29.53 -8.20 -4.30
N PRO A 26 29.33 -9.24 -5.14
CA PRO A 26 28.07 -9.58 -5.81
C PRO A 26 26.96 -9.97 -4.80
N VAL A 27 25.70 -9.71 -5.15
CA VAL A 27 24.56 -10.00 -4.25
C VAL A 27 24.50 -11.49 -3.92
N LYS A 28 24.06 -11.83 -2.70
CA LYS A 28 23.86 -13.22 -2.30
C LYS A 28 22.80 -13.92 -3.15
N GLY A 29 21.72 -13.19 -3.46
CA GLY A 29 20.59 -13.66 -4.24
C GLY A 29 19.69 -14.62 -3.47
N ILE A 30 18.58 -14.96 -4.09
CA ILE A 30 17.64 -16.01 -3.67
C ILE A 30 17.40 -16.96 -4.84
N PRO A 31 17.19 -18.26 -4.60
CA PRO A 31 16.82 -19.20 -5.65
C PRO A 31 15.51 -18.78 -6.33
N GLU A 32 15.41 -18.94 -7.64
CA GLU A 32 14.25 -18.52 -8.43
C GLU A 32 12.94 -19.14 -7.93
N TYR A 33 12.95 -20.42 -7.56
CA TYR A 33 11.77 -21.10 -7.03
C TYR A 33 11.22 -20.48 -5.73
N MET A 34 12.05 -19.82 -4.93
CA MET A 34 11.64 -19.16 -3.69
C MET A 34 10.90 -17.84 -3.94
N LEU A 35 11.02 -17.24 -5.14
CA LEU A 35 10.36 -15.98 -5.46
C LEU A 35 8.83 -16.09 -5.31
N ASP A 36 8.25 -17.14 -5.85
CA ASP A 36 6.82 -17.41 -5.79
C ASP A 36 6.37 -17.79 -4.36
N GLU A 37 7.16 -18.60 -3.67
CA GLU A 37 6.88 -18.99 -2.28
C GLU A 37 6.85 -17.78 -1.35
N ILE A 38 7.84 -16.89 -1.44
CA ILE A 38 7.90 -15.66 -0.63
C ILE A 38 6.69 -14.76 -0.92
N GLN A 39 6.30 -14.62 -2.20
CA GLN A 39 5.14 -13.78 -2.56
C GLN A 39 3.82 -14.36 -2.02
N LYS A 40 3.65 -15.69 -2.05
CA LYS A 40 2.49 -16.37 -1.47
C LYS A 40 2.43 -16.21 0.05
N GLU A 41 3.58 -16.36 0.71
CA GLU A 41 3.68 -16.18 2.16
C GLU A 41 3.39 -14.72 2.55
N MET A 42 3.92 -13.75 1.81
CA MET A 42 3.61 -12.32 1.98
C MET A 42 2.12 -12.05 1.90
N LEU A 43 1.40 -12.65 0.95
CA LEU A 43 -0.04 -12.46 0.81
C LEU A 43 -0.78 -12.89 2.09
N SER A 44 -0.36 -13.98 2.70
CA SER A 44 -0.91 -14.45 3.98
C SER A 44 -0.68 -13.45 5.12
N TYR A 45 0.53 -12.88 5.22
CA TYR A 45 0.87 -11.90 6.25
C TYR A 45 0.21 -10.54 6.01
N ASN A 46 0.08 -10.12 4.77
CA ASN A 46 -0.56 -8.85 4.41
C ASN A 46 -2.02 -8.78 4.87
N ASN A 47 -2.73 -9.91 4.86
CA ASN A 47 -4.09 -10.01 5.39
C ASN A 47 -4.19 -9.78 6.91
N MET A 48 -3.07 -9.82 7.62
CA MET A 48 -3.02 -9.51 9.07
C MET A 48 -2.83 -8.01 9.34
N ILE A 49 -2.63 -7.19 8.31
CA ILE A 49 -2.53 -5.73 8.45
C ILE A 49 -3.95 -5.15 8.44
N ALA A 50 -4.24 -4.25 9.35
CA ALA A 50 -5.55 -3.63 9.46
C ALA A 50 -5.44 -2.08 9.43
N PRO A 51 -6.11 -1.41 8.48
CA PRO A 51 -6.83 -1.97 7.34
C PRO A 51 -5.92 -2.80 6.41
N PRO A 52 -6.44 -3.60 5.47
CA PRO A 52 -5.63 -4.40 4.56
C PRO A 52 -4.63 -3.55 3.76
N TYR A 53 -3.39 -4.06 3.65
CA TYR A 53 -2.33 -3.36 2.91
C TYR A 53 -1.45 -4.37 2.16
N PHE A 54 -1.27 -4.16 0.87
CA PHE A 54 -0.55 -5.05 -0.03
C PHE A 54 0.62 -4.31 -0.69
N PRO A 55 1.86 -4.46 -0.20
CA PRO A 55 3.04 -3.92 -0.85
C PRO A 55 3.29 -4.64 -2.18
N LYS A 56 3.89 -3.94 -3.13
CA LYS A 56 4.26 -4.53 -4.41
C LYS A 56 5.58 -5.29 -4.27
N ALA A 57 5.62 -6.55 -4.68
CA ALA A 57 6.84 -7.35 -4.76
C ALA A 57 7.33 -7.40 -6.22
N ILE A 58 8.61 -7.07 -6.44
CA ILE A 58 9.22 -6.98 -7.77
C ILE A 58 10.47 -7.86 -7.78
N PRO A 59 10.47 -9.00 -8.50
CA PRO A 59 11.68 -9.77 -8.71
C PRO A 59 12.60 -9.01 -9.69
N LEU A 60 13.88 -8.96 -9.38
CA LEU A 60 14.92 -8.35 -10.20
C LEU A 60 16.14 -9.27 -10.28
N GLU A 61 16.79 -9.28 -11.42
CA GLU A 61 18.07 -9.95 -11.59
C GLU A 61 19.22 -8.95 -11.41
N VAL A 62 20.12 -9.24 -10.49
CA VAL A 62 21.29 -8.42 -10.18
C VAL A 62 22.49 -9.34 -10.02
N ASP A 63 23.61 -9.03 -10.68
CA ASP A 63 24.84 -9.84 -10.68
C ASP A 63 24.59 -11.32 -11.09
N GLY A 64 23.61 -11.56 -12.00
CA GLY A 64 23.21 -12.90 -12.44
C GLY A 64 22.47 -13.72 -11.38
N LYS A 65 21.87 -13.07 -10.37
CA LYS A 65 21.11 -13.70 -9.29
C LYS A 65 19.81 -12.96 -9.04
N TRP A 66 18.79 -13.70 -8.63
CA TRP A 66 17.51 -13.12 -8.30
C TRP A 66 17.52 -12.46 -6.91
N ILE A 67 16.93 -11.28 -6.84
CA ILE A 67 16.55 -10.59 -5.60
C ILE A 67 15.07 -10.23 -5.66
N LEU A 68 14.44 -10.02 -4.50
CA LEU A 68 13.06 -9.55 -4.43
C LEU A 68 13.02 -8.17 -3.76
N VAL A 69 12.52 -7.17 -4.47
CA VAL A 69 12.32 -5.83 -3.91
C VAL A 69 10.85 -5.65 -3.54
N ILE A 70 10.58 -5.46 -2.26
CA ILE A 70 9.25 -5.17 -1.73
C ILE A 70 9.12 -3.66 -1.60
N VAL A 71 8.17 -3.08 -2.32
CA VAL A 71 7.90 -1.65 -2.35
C VAL A 71 6.70 -1.35 -1.47
N ALA A 72 6.94 -0.79 -0.29
CA ALA A 72 5.92 -0.38 0.66
C ALA A 72 5.68 1.13 0.55
N ARG A 73 4.78 1.54 -0.32
CA ARG A 73 4.39 2.95 -0.48
C ARG A 73 3.57 3.44 0.71
N THR A 74 3.45 4.75 0.86
CA THR A 74 2.51 5.36 1.79
C THR A 74 1.11 4.84 1.52
N GLY A 75 0.47 4.29 2.56
CA GLY A 75 -0.88 3.76 2.42
C GLY A 75 -1.92 4.87 2.49
N GLN A 76 -2.95 4.76 1.65
CA GLN A 76 -4.04 5.75 1.59
C GLN A 76 -5.01 5.65 2.77
N GLN A 77 -5.09 4.49 3.42
CA GLN A 77 -5.98 4.22 4.55
C GLN A 77 -5.23 4.18 5.88
N ARG A 78 -4.09 4.89 5.96
CA ARG A 78 -3.34 4.99 7.24
C ARG A 78 -4.22 5.62 8.33
N PRO A 79 -4.04 5.25 9.63
CA PRO A 79 -2.93 4.43 10.12
C PRO A 79 -3.22 2.92 10.04
N TYR A 80 -2.17 2.17 9.71
CA TYR A 80 -2.18 0.71 9.65
C TYR A 80 -1.64 0.12 10.95
N LYS A 81 -2.30 -0.92 11.46
CA LYS A 81 -1.82 -1.70 12.59
C LYS A 81 -1.57 -3.15 12.20
N SER A 82 -0.63 -3.78 12.85
CA SER A 82 -0.31 -5.19 12.65
C SER A 82 -0.22 -5.92 14.01
N PRO A 83 -0.38 -7.25 14.03
CA PRO A 83 -0.23 -8.01 15.24
C PRO A 83 1.21 -7.94 15.74
N GLU A 84 1.39 -7.95 17.07
CA GLU A 84 2.70 -7.97 17.71
C GLU A 84 3.49 -9.24 17.37
N HIS A 85 2.78 -10.37 17.26
CA HIS A 85 3.35 -11.66 16.85
C HIS A 85 2.51 -12.28 15.73
N VAL A 86 3.14 -12.56 14.60
CA VAL A 86 2.49 -13.14 13.42
C VAL A 86 2.01 -14.56 13.69
N THR A 87 2.78 -15.33 14.45
CA THR A 87 2.52 -16.76 14.73
C THR A 87 1.58 -17.02 15.91
N SER A 88 1.20 -15.99 16.67
CA SER A 88 0.30 -16.17 17.82
C SER A 88 -1.09 -16.60 17.36
N LYS A 89 -1.58 -17.72 17.89
CA LYS A 89 -2.93 -18.25 17.62
C LYS A 89 -4.01 -17.66 18.52
N LYS A 90 -3.64 -17.06 19.67
CA LYS A 90 -4.56 -16.50 20.66
C LYS A 90 -4.26 -15.02 20.88
N ASP A 91 -5.29 -14.24 21.06
CA ASP A 91 -5.26 -12.81 21.47
C ASP A 91 -4.20 -11.97 20.74
N LYS A 92 -4.37 -11.84 19.42
CA LYS A 92 -3.49 -10.99 18.62
C LYS A 92 -3.65 -9.54 19.05
N LYS A 93 -2.68 -9.03 19.81
CA LYS A 93 -2.60 -7.62 20.14
C LYS A 93 -2.10 -6.85 18.92
N TYR A 94 -2.91 -5.94 18.42
CA TYR A 94 -2.58 -5.07 17.30
C TYR A 94 -1.98 -3.77 17.78
N ASN A 95 -0.87 -3.36 17.18
CA ASN A 95 -0.18 -2.11 17.46
C ASN A 95 0.11 -1.36 16.17
N TYR A 96 0.25 -0.04 16.27
CA TYR A 96 0.79 0.78 15.21
C TYR A 96 2.31 0.73 15.26
N TYR A 97 2.94 0.66 14.08
CA TYR A 97 4.39 0.65 13.93
C TYR A 97 4.80 1.77 13.00
N ILE A 98 5.89 2.42 13.35
CA ILE A 98 6.54 3.46 12.56
C ILE A 98 7.96 3.05 12.23
N ARG A 99 8.49 3.58 11.15
CA ARG A 99 9.90 3.40 10.79
C ARG A 99 10.71 4.50 11.48
N TYR A 100 11.71 4.10 12.21
CA TYR A 100 12.68 5.00 12.81
C TYR A 100 14.07 4.56 12.40
N LEU A 101 14.69 5.31 11.48
CA LEU A 101 15.97 4.95 10.85
C LEU A 101 15.91 3.53 10.24
N THR A 102 16.71 2.61 10.78
CA THR A 102 16.83 1.22 10.31
C THR A 102 15.85 0.26 10.98
N SER A 103 15.07 0.71 11.97
CA SER A 103 14.21 -0.13 12.79
C SER A 103 12.73 0.21 12.66
N SER A 104 11.87 -0.80 12.73
CA SER A 104 10.43 -0.62 12.91
C SER A 104 10.14 -0.71 14.40
N VAL A 105 9.59 0.37 14.97
CA VAL A 105 9.30 0.49 16.38
C VAL A 105 7.81 0.64 16.61
N LYS A 106 7.33 0.14 17.74
CA LYS A 106 5.96 0.34 18.17
C LYS A 106 5.74 1.83 18.47
N ALA A 107 4.68 2.40 17.91
CA ALA A 107 4.29 3.77 18.18
C ALA A 107 3.89 3.93 19.64
N ASN A 108 4.32 5.01 20.27
CA ASN A 108 3.82 5.44 21.58
C ASN A 108 2.48 6.19 21.42
N SER A 109 1.83 6.54 22.52
CA SER A 109 0.49 7.16 22.50
C SER A 109 0.45 8.51 21.76
N GLU A 110 1.53 9.27 21.78
CA GLU A 110 1.65 10.54 21.05
C GLU A 110 1.76 10.29 19.55
N GLN A 111 2.64 9.40 19.14
CA GLN A 111 2.82 8.98 17.74
C GLN A 111 1.57 8.32 17.16
N GLU A 112 0.83 7.52 17.96
CA GLU A 112 -0.46 6.98 17.55
C GLU A 112 -1.47 8.09 17.25
N ARG A 113 -1.54 9.11 18.10
CA ARG A 113 -2.39 10.27 17.89
C ARG A 113 -2.01 11.04 16.63
N GLU A 114 -0.71 11.25 16.41
CA GLU A 114 -0.22 11.91 15.19
C GLU A 114 -0.56 11.11 13.92
N LEU A 115 -0.38 9.79 13.94
CA LEU A 115 -0.77 8.91 12.82
C LEU A 115 -2.26 9.03 12.50
N ILE A 116 -3.12 9.11 13.51
CA ILE A 116 -4.57 9.29 13.35
C ILE A 116 -4.86 10.67 12.75
N ASN A 117 -4.24 11.71 13.27
CA ASN A 117 -4.39 13.07 12.74
C ASN A 117 -3.92 13.21 11.29
N MET A 118 -2.85 12.51 10.92
CA MET A 118 -2.37 12.46 9.53
C MET A 118 -3.39 11.83 8.57
N ALA A 119 -4.18 10.86 9.04
CA ALA A 119 -5.27 10.26 8.27
C ALA A 119 -6.40 11.27 8.00
N ASP A 120 -6.73 12.07 9.01
CA ASP A 120 -7.81 13.06 8.91
C ASP A 120 -7.48 14.25 7.99
N GLN A 121 -6.20 14.48 7.71
CA GLN A 121 -5.75 15.53 6.78
C GLN A 121 -5.99 15.20 5.29
N THR A 122 -6.34 13.97 4.95
CA THR A 122 -6.75 13.65 3.59
C THR A 122 -8.16 14.18 3.36
N PRO A 123 -8.39 15.18 2.48
CA PRO A 123 -9.72 15.70 2.17
C PRO A 123 -10.67 14.54 1.82
N TYR A 124 -11.93 14.68 2.20
CA TYR A 124 -12.92 13.61 2.01
C TYR A 124 -13.05 13.20 0.54
N ASP A 125 -13.00 14.15 -0.36
CA ASP A 125 -13.05 14.00 -1.81
C ASP A 125 -11.80 13.32 -2.40
N CYS A 126 -10.68 13.32 -1.67
CA CYS A 126 -9.44 12.65 -2.06
C CYS A 126 -9.32 11.23 -1.47
N ARG A 127 -10.30 10.76 -0.67
CA ARG A 127 -10.29 9.43 -0.07
C ARG A 127 -10.83 8.41 -1.07
N ALA A 128 -10.02 7.37 -1.38
CA ALA A 128 -10.48 6.28 -2.22
C ALA A 128 -11.63 5.51 -1.53
N ASN A 129 -12.78 5.46 -2.18
CA ASN A 129 -13.88 4.61 -1.74
C ASN A 129 -13.81 3.25 -2.45
N HIS A 130 -13.24 2.25 -1.78
CA HIS A 130 -13.12 0.90 -2.34
C HIS A 130 -14.44 0.11 -2.42
N LYS A 131 -15.54 0.70 -1.91
CA LYS A 131 -16.88 0.11 -2.02
C LYS A 131 -17.71 0.79 -3.11
N ALA A 132 -17.17 1.86 -3.73
CA ALA A 132 -17.86 2.55 -4.80
C ALA A 132 -18.01 1.63 -6.03
N VAL A 133 -19.17 1.62 -6.60
CA VAL A 133 -19.49 0.97 -7.87
C VAL A 133 -19.99 2.02 -8.87
N PHE A 134 -20.01 1.69 -10.16
CA PHE A 134 -20.48 2.64 -11.18
C PHE A 134 -21.92 3.11 -10.95
N ASP A 135 -22.75 2.28 -10.32
CA ASP A 135 -24.13 2.61 -9.97
C ASP A 135 -24.25 3.72 -8.91
N ASP A 136 -23.20 3.98 -8.14
CA ASP A 136 -23.15 5.10 -7.19
C ASP A 136 -23.00 6.47 -7.90
N ILE A 137 -22.63 6.46 -9.17
CA ILE A 137 -22.45 7.68 -9.96
C ILE A 137 -23.77 8.08 -10.61
N SER A 138 -24.31 9.22 -10.21
CA SER A 138 -25.53 9.74 -10.83
C SER A 138 -25.27 10.11 -12.30
N PRO A 139 -25.99 9.48 -13.27
CA PRO A 139 -25.86 9.82 -14.68
C PRO A 139 -26.18 11.29 -14.99
N VAL A 140 -27.10 11.87 -14.21
CA VAL A 140 -27.51 13.28 -14.36
C VAL A 140 -26.38 14.22 -13.97
N LEU A 141 -25.67 13.93 -12.87
CA LEU A 141 -24.54 14.74 -12.42
C LEU A 141 -23.35 14.58 -13.36
N LEU A 142 -23.12 13.37 -13.88
CA LEU A 142 -22.07 13.12 -14.87
C LEU A 142 -22.35 13.88 -16.17
N GLU A 143 -23.59 13.83 -16.69
CA GLU A 143 -23.98 14.58 -17.90
C GLU A 143 -23.78 16.09 -17.70
N ASP A 144 -24.20 16.64 -16.55
CA ASP A 144 -24.07 18.07 -16.23
C ASP A 144 -22.58 18.47 -16.14
N HIS A 145 -21.76 17.66 -15.49
CA HIS A 145 -20.31 17.88 -15.40
C HIS A 145 -19.65 17.88 -16.79
N LEU A 146 -19.93 16.86 -17.60
CA LEU A 146 -19.37 16.75 -18.95
C LEU A 146 -19.85 17.89 -19.85
N ARG A 147 -21.07 18.39 -19.67
CA ARG A 147 -21.58 19.57 -20.37
C ARG A 147 -20.85 20.84 -19.97
N LYS A 148 -20.64 21.06 -18.68
CA LYS A 148 -19.91 22.21 -18.14
C LYS A 148 -18.44 22.24 -18.56
N THR A 149 -17.83 21.08 -18.69
CA THR A 149 -16.43 20.93 -19.17
C THR A 149 -16.30 20.94 -20.71
N GLY A 150 -17.42 21.05 -21.45
CA GLY A 150 -17.43 21.09 -22.90
C GLY A 150 -17.14 19.73 -23.57
N SER A 151 -17.26 18.62 -22.84
CA SER A 151 -17.02 17.28 -23.37
C SER A 151 -18.11 16.85 -24.36
N LYS A 152 -17.71 16.28 -25.48
CA LYS A 152 -18.63 15.69 -26.47
C LYS A 152 -19.38 14.46 -25.95
N LEU A 153 -18.83 13.82 -24.90
CA LEU A 153 -19.43 12.64 -24.26
C LEU A 153 -20.73 12.96 -23.48
N ALA A 154 -20.98 14.22 -23.14
CA ALA A 154 -22.17 14.62 -22.40
C ALA A 154 -23.49 14.10 -23.03
N LYS A 155 -23.58 14.08 -24.37
CA LYS A 155 -24.74 13.60 -25.11
C LYS A 155 -24.89 12.09 -25.11
N GLN A 156 -23.83 11.35 -24.81
CA GLN A 156 -23.76 9.89 -24.89
C GLN A 156 -24.04 9.19 -23.55
N VAL A 157 -24.04 9.95 -22.44
CA VAL A 157 -24.25 9.40 -21.07
C VAL A 157 -25.56 8.60 -20.97
N LYS A 158 -26.64 9.09 -21.63
CA LYS A 158 -27.97 8.43 -21.60
C LYS A 158 -28.03 7.16 -22.45
N GLU A 159 -27.22 7.08 -23.51
CA GLU A 159 -27.27 5.98 -24.48
C GLU A 159 -26.33 4.84 -24.08
N ARG A 160 -25.17 5.18 -23.51
CA ARG A 160 -24.10 4.22 -23.21
C ARG A 160 -24.01 3.82 -21.75
N GLY A 161 -24.56 4.63 -20.84
CA GLY A 161 -24.40 4.43 -19.40
C GLY A 161 -23.08 4.97 -18.86
N VAL A 162 -22.95 4.95 -17.52
CA VAL A 162 -21.82 5.53 -16.79
C VAL A 162 -20.55 4.73 -16.99
N GLU A 163 -20.65 3.40 -16.97
CA GLU A 163 -19.52 2.47 -17.06
C GLU A 163 -18.77 2.52 -18.40
N GLU A 164 -19.49 2.80 -19.50
CA GLU A 164 -18.88 2.91 -20.83
C GLU A 164 -18.24 4.29 -21.09
N ILE A 165 -18.58 5.28 -20.25
CA ILE A 165 -18.11 6.67 -20.42
C ILE A 165 -16.88 6.98 -19.56
N LEU A 166 -16.73 6.31 -18.43
CA LEU A 166 -15.61 6.44 -17.49
C LEU A 166 -14.58 5.35 -17.68
#